data_07c52f9c5d12c74046c0e00e5ca0ef9d
#
_entry.id   07c52f9c5d12c74046c0e00e5ca0ef9d
#
_cell.length_a   1.000
_cell.length_b   1.000
_cell.length_c   1.000
_cell.angle_alpha   90.00
_cell.angle_beta   90.00
_cell.angle_gamma   90.00
#
_symmetry.space_group_name_H-M   'P 1'
#
loop_
_entity.id
_entity.type
_entity.pdbx_description
1 polymer ?
#
loop_
_entity_poly.entity_id
_entity_poly.type
_entity_poly.pdbx_seq_one_letter_code
_entity_poly.pdbx_strand_id
1 'polypeptide(L)' 'MAETVTTREGTFEIRSEAHGPHWVAWLARTADGAPDQAVLLVGQTQAEAEARARQWAERR' A
#
# COMPACT_ATOMS: atom_id res chain seq x y z
N MET A 1 9.75 -3.33 -4.78
CA MET A 1 9.34 -4.66 -4.36
C MET A 1 7.99 -4.58 -3.68
N ALA A 2 7.08 -5.50 -3.96
CA ALA A 2 5.76 -5.51 -3.33
C ALA A 2 5.80 -6.32 -2.04
N GLU A 3 5.01 -5.91 -1.07
CA GLU A 3 4.87 -6.60 0.19
C GLU A 3 3.45 -7.13 0.31
N THR A 4 3.29 -8.36 0.75
CA THR A 4 1.98 -8.98 0.91
C THR A 4 1.52 -8.88 2.36
N VAL A 5 0.31 -8.41 2.56
CA VAL A 5 -0.29 -8.26 3.89
C VAL A 5 -1.62 -9.00 3.92
N THR A 6 -1.82 -9.81 4.95
CA THR A 6 -3.07 -10.53 5.15
C THR A 6 -3.86 -9.85 6.27
N THR A 7 -5.11 -9.51 5.98
CA THR A 7 -6.02 -8.89 6.93
C THR A 7 -7.28 -9.73 7.05
N ARG A 8 -8.20 -9.26 7.90
CA ARG A 8 -9.50 -9.93 8.03
C ARG A 8 -10.29 -9.97 6.74
N GLU A 9 -10.06 -8.98 5.87
CA GLU A 9 -10.80 -8.86 4.63
C GLU A 9 -10.16 -9.61 3.48
N GLY A 10 -8.97 -10.14 3.68
CA GLY A 10 -8.28 -10.89 2.66
C GLY A 10 -6.80 -10.54 2.60
N THR A 11 -6.16 -10.94 1.52
CA THR A 11 -4.75 -10.71 1.29
C THR A 11 -4.58 -9.58 0.29
N PHE A 12 -3.74 -8.61 0.64
CA PHE A 12 -3.45 -7.47 -0.20
C PHE A 12 -1.96 -7.36 -0.44
N GLU A 13 -1.61 -6.70 -1.52
CA GLU A 13 -0.23 -6.40 -1.87
C GLU A 13 -0.01 -4.90 -1.68
N ILE A 14 1.06 -4.55 -0.98
CA ILE A 14 1.44 -3.15 -0.82
C ILE A 14 2.31 -2.77 -2.00
N ARG A 15 1.87 -1.79 -2.77
CA ARG A 15 2.61 -1.25 -3.90
C ARG A 15 2.97 0.19 -3.65
N SER A 16 4.07 0.63 -4.23
CA SER A 16 4.53 2.00 -4.06
C SER A 16 5.13 2.50 -5.37
N GLU A 17 5.14 3.82 -5.49
CA GLU A 17 5.65 4.48 -6.69
C GLU A 17 6.20 5.84 -6.30
N ALA A 18 7.29 6.22 -6.93
CA ALA A 18 7.90 7.54 -6.71
C ALA A 18 7.13 8.61 -7.47
N HIS A 19 6.81 9.70 -6.79
CA HIS A 19 6.14 10.86 -7.40
C HIS A 19 6.91 12.12 -7.02
N GLY A 20 7.90 12.48 -7.83
CA GLY A 20 8.76 13.61 -7.53
C GLY A 20 9.51 13.39 -6.22
N PRO A 21 9.43 14.35 -5.28
CA PRO A 21 10.13 14.21 -4.00
C PRO A 21 9.40 13.30 -3.00
N HIS A 22 8.26 12.76 -3.38
CA HIS A 22 7.45 11.95 -2.48
C HIS A 22 7.25 10.54 -3.02
N TRP A 23 6.88 9.64 -2.12
CA TRP A 23 6.48 8.28 -2.47
C TRP A 23 5.02 8.10 -2.12
N VAL A 24 4.32 7.34 -2.96
CA VAL A 24 2.92 7.02 -2.76
C VAL A 24 2.79 5.51 -2.68
N ALA A 25 2.03 5.03 -1.72
CA ALA A 25 1.78 3.60 -1.56
C ALA A 25 0.28 3.34 -1.46
N TRP A 26 -0.14 2.16 -1.86
CA TRP A 26 -1.54 1.77 -1.81
C TRP A 26 -1.64 0.27 -1.62
N LEU A 27 -2.84 -0.16 -1.24
CA LEU A 27 -3.15 -1.58 -1.15
C LEU A 27 -3.78 -2.03 -2.46
N ALA A 28 -3.27 -3.11 -3.01
CA ALA A 28 -3.79 -3.69 -4.24
C ALA A 28 -4.28 -5.10 -3.97
N ARG A 29 -5.35 -5.49 -4.63
CA ARG A 29 -5.82 -6.87 -4.56
C ARG A 29 -4.83 -7.77 -5.28
N THR A 30 -4.51 -8.91 -4.67
CA THR A 30 -3.56 -9.82 -5.28
C THR A 30 -4.11 -10.46 -6.56
N ALA A 31 -5.43 -10.53 -6.69
CA ALA A 31 -6.05 -11.20 -7.83
C ALA A 31 -5.89 -10.44 -9.15
N ASP A 32 -6.02 -9.11 -9.11
CA ASP A 32 -6.01 -8.31 -10.33
C ASP A 32 -5.07 -7.11 -10.26
N GLY A 33 -4.42 -6.89 -9.12
CA GLY A 33 -3.51 -5.76 -8.94
C GLY A 33 -4.18 -4.41 -8.85
N ALA A 34 -5.50 -4.35 -8.92
CA ALA A 34 -6.22 -3.10 -8.82
C ALA A 34 -6.19 -2.58 -7.38
N PRO A 35 -6.17 -1.26 -7.19
CA PRO A 35 -6.27 -0.71 -5.84
C PRO A 35 -7.55 -1.17 -5.17
N ASP A 36 -7.44 -1.60 -3.90
CA ASP A 36 -8.60 -2.06 -3.15
C ASP A 36 -9.59 -0.93 -2.93
N GLN A 37 -9.08 0.25 -2.60
CA GLN A 37 -9.86 1.46 -2.45
C GLN A 37 -9.05 2.60 -3.01
N ALA A 38 -9.70 3.72 -3.27
CA ALA A 38 -8.99 4.89 -3.80
C ALA A 38 -8.24 5.62 -2.67
N VAL A 39 -7.46 4.90 -1.88
CA VAL A 39 -6.69 5.46 -0.78
C VAL A 39 -5.22 5.36 -1.12
N LEU A 40 -4.56 6.51 -1.13
CA LEU A 40 -3.13 6.60 -1.38
C LEU A 40 -2.45 7.14 -0.13
N LEU A 41 -1.41 6.46 0.31
CA LEU A 41 -0.63 6.85 1.48
C LEU A 41 0.65 7.48 1.00
N VAL A 42 0.97 8.66 1.52
CA VAL A 42 2.12 9.44 1.07
C VAL A 42 3.22 9.40 2.13
N GLY A 43 4.45 9.24 1.69
CA GLY A 43 5.61 9.30 2.55
C GLY A 43 6.76 10.00 1.86
N GLN A 44 7.79 10.36 2.62
CA GLN A 44 8.97 10.99 2.06
C GLN A 44 9.94 9.97 1.48
N THR A 45 9.82 8.72 1.89
CA THR A 45 10.62 7.62 1.37
C THR A 45 9.70 6.46 1.04
N GLN A 46 10.22 5.53 0.25
CA GLN A 46 9.47 4.32 -0.08
C GLN A 46 9.09 3.55 1.18
N ALA A 47 10.04 3.39 2.09
CA ALA A 47 9.81 2.65 3.33
C ALA A 47 8.72 3.31 4.17
N GLU A 48 8.71 4.65 4.24
CA GLU A 48 7.71 5.37 5.01
C GLU A 48 6.32 5.21 4.38
N ALA A 49 6.22 5.34 3.07
CA ALA A 49 4.93 5.20 2.39
C ALA A 49 4.39 3.78 2.57
N GLU A 50 5.24 2.78 2.42
CA GLU A 50 4.81 1.39 2.58
C GLU A 50 4.43 1.08 4.03
N ALA A 51 5.13 1.66 5.00
CA ALA A 51 4.77 1.49 6.41
C ALA A 51 3.39 2.07 6.71
N ARG A 52 3.08 3.21 6.12
CA ARG A 52 1.76 3.81 6.29
C ARG A 52 0.67 2.97 5.66
N ALA A 53 0.95 2.38 4.50
CA ALA A 53 -0.01 1.48 3.86
C ALA A 53 -0.24 0.23 4.71
N ARG A 54 0.82 -0.30 5.33
CA ARG A 54 0.68 -1.45 6.22
C ARG A 54 -0.17 -1.10 7.44
N GLN A 55 0.06 0.07 8.04
CA GLN A 55 -0.73 0.50 9.18
C GLN A 55 -2.19 0.67 8.80
N TRP A 56 -2.45 1.19 7.61
CA TRP A 56 -3.81 1.33 7.12
C TRP A 56 -4.49 -0.04 7.00
N ALA A 57 -3.78 -1.02 6.44
CA ALA A 57 -4.31 -2.36 6.30
C ALA A 57 -4.63 -3.00 7.65
N GLU A 58 -3.78 -2.77 8.64
CA GLU A 58 -3.96 -3.36 9.96
C GLU A 58 -5.14 -2.76 10.73
N ARG A 59 -5.54 -1.55 10.37
CA ARG A 59 -6.66 -0.88 11.04
C ARG A 59 -8.02 -1.22 10.46
N ARG A 60 -8.04 -1.91 9.37
CA ARG A 60 -9.30 -2.23 8.66
C ARG A 60 -10.08 -3.39 9.29
#